data_16f3595c2b45752b404a36be564d25ea
#
_entry.id   16f3595c2b45752b404a36be564d25ea
#
_cell.length_a   1.000
_cell.length_b   1.000
_cell.length_c   1.000
_cell.angle_alpha   90.00
_cell.angle_beta   90.00
_cell.angle_gamma   90.00
#
_symmetry.space_group_name_H-M   'P 1'
#
loop_
_entity.id
_entity.type
_entity.pdbx_description
1 polymer ?
#
loop_
_entity_poly.entity_id
_entity_poly.type
_entity_poly.pdbx_seq_one_letter_code
_entity_poly.pdbx_strand_id
1 'polypeptide(L)'
;MNRLRPLPVLIGILVAYLFIGALFALYTPPWQVPDEPAHYNYIRILAKERRLPVLEMGDFPAGYLETLKAQRFPPEMPIDPIRYESHQPPLYYLLAAPLFVLTGGALVPLRLFSLVLGAGVILLAYAAVRGLFPRQPLLALGTAAFVAFLPQHVAMMAGVNNDSLAELILAAVVWQLILLAQAERAETVGAARAAFLGGLIGLGLVTKTTDYLALPLAALALGLRWRRGCIGCGRLTLLIFGPALLIGLPWWVRNAVTYGGL
;
A
#
# COMPACT_ATOMS: atom_id res chain seq x y z
N MET A 1 6.93 -14.53 -37.71
CA MET A 1 7.28 -13.89 -36.42
C MET A 1 6.32 -14.40 -35.36
N ASN A 2 6.79 -15.23 -34.42
CA ASN A 2 5.99 -15.70 -33.29
C ASN A 2 5.54 -14.50 -32.48
N ARG A 3 4.22 -14.26 -32.42
CA ARG A 3 3.66 -13.20 -31.56
C ARG A 3 3.94 -13.62 -30.11
N LEU A 4 4.80 -12.89 -29.45
CA LEU A 4 5.03 -13.04 -28.00
C LEU A 4 3.67 -13.05 -27.29
N ARG A 5 3.39 -14.13 -26.57
CA ARG A 5 2.21 -14.21 -25.70
C ARG A 5 2.53 -13.49 -24.39
N PRO A 6 1.90 -12.34 -24.10
CA PRO A 6 2.31 -11.52 -22.95
C PRO A 6 2.05 -12.19 -21.59
N LEU A 7 1.02 -13.01 -21.50
CA LEU A 7 0.62 -13.63 -20.23
C LEU A 7 1.67 -14.59 -19.64
N PRO A 8 2.26 -15.56 -20.39
CA PRO A 8 3.34 -16.41 -19.86
C PRO A 8 4.56 -15.62 -19.39
N VAL A 9 4.92 -14.54 -20.10
CA VAL A 9 6.04 -13.69 -19.70
C VAL A 9 5.74 -12.94 -18.40
N LEU A 10 4.54 -12.39 -18.26
CA LEU A 10 4.11 -11.73 -17.02
C LEU A 10 4.11 -12.71 -15.84
N ILE A 11 3.61 -13.94 -16.03
CA ILE A 11 3.66 -15.00 -15.01
C ILE A 11 5.11 -15.30 -14.63
N GLY A 12 6.01 -15.41 -15.61
CA GLY A 12 7.44 -15.62 -15.36
C GLY A 12 8.06 -14.49 -14.53
N ILE A 13 7.73 -13.23 -14.82
CA ILE A 13 8.16 -12.06 -14.04
C ILE A 13 7.66 -12.16 -12.59
N LEU A 14 6.37 -12.46 -12.38
CA LEU A 14 5.79 -12.59 -11.04
C LEU A 14 6.39 -13.73 -10.24
N VAL A 15 6.60 -14.91 -10.88
CA VAL A 15 7.23 -16.05 -10.21
C VAL A 15 8.67 -15.72 -9.81
N ALA A 16 9.44 -15.09 -10.69
CA ALA A 16 10.80 -14.67 -10.36
C ALA A 16 10.81 -13.61 -9.23
N TYR A 17 9.91 -12.63 -9.26
CA TYR A 17 9.76 -11.64 -8.19
C TYR A 17 9.44 -12.30 -6.85
N LEU A 18 8.42 -13.18 -6.80
CA LEU A 18 8.02 -13.87 -5.56
C LEU A 18 9.15 -14.76 -5.05
N PHE A 19 9.87 -15.44 -5.93
CA PHE A 19 11.01 -16.27 -5.54
C PHE A 19 12.15 -15.43 -4.93
N ILE A 20 12.58 -14.36 -5.62
CA ILE A 20 13.62 -13.47 -5.12
C ILE A 20 13.18 -12.79 -3.82
N GLY A 21 11.95 -12.26 -3.76
CA GLY A 21 11.41 -11.63 -2.56
C GLY A 21 11.27 -12.61 -1.39
N ALA A 22 10.92 -13.87 -1.64
CA ALA A 22 10.91 -14.90 -0.60
C ALA A 22 12.31 -15.16 -0.04
N LEU A 23 13.35 -15.15 -0.88
CA LEU A 23 14.74 -15.24 -0.40
C LEU A 23 15.08 -14.02 0.48
N PHE A 24 14.71 -12.80 0.08
CA PHE A 24 14.87 -11.62 0.94
C PHE A 24 14.12 -11.78 2.27
N ALA A 25 12.85 -12.21 2.24
CA ALA A 25 12.04 -12.41 3.45
C ALA A 25 12.63 -13.45 4.41
N LEU A 26 13.26 -14.50 3.89
CA LEU A 26 13.84 -15.58 4.67
C LEU A 26 15.25 -15.27 5.18
N TYR A 27 16.10 -14.66 4.35
CA TYR A 27 17.53 -14.51 4.65
C TYR A 27 17.91 -13.13 5.20
N THR A 28 17.07 -12.11 5.04
CA THR A 28 17.30 -10.83 5.73
C THR A 28 17.16 -11.06 7.24
N PRO A 29 18.19 -10.77 8.04
CA PRO A 29 18.10 -10.96 9.49
C PRO A 29 16.92 -10.20 10.08
N PRO A 30 16.33 -10.67 11.19
CA PRO A 30 15.22 -10.00 11.85
C PRO A 30 15.54 -8.52 12.14
N TRP A 31 14.56 -7.65 11.91
CA TRP A 31 14.60 -6.22 12.23
C TRP A 31 15.58 -5.37 11.43
N GLN A 32 16.18 -5.93 10.37
CA GLN A 32 17.13 -5.20 9.52
C GLN A 32 16.47 -4.51 8.32
N VAL A 33 15.19 -4.75 8.09
CA VAL A 33 14.41 -3.93 7.16
C VAL A 33 14.07 -2.61 7.86
N PRO A 34 14.16 -1.45 7.19
CA PRO A 34 13.81 -0.17 7.78
C PRO A 34 12.43 -0.19 8.45
N ASP A 35 12.36 0.38 9.66
CA ASP A 35 11.13 0.56 10.46
C ASP A 35 10.39 -0.73 10.85
N GLU A 36 10.89 -1.91 10.44
CA GLU A 36 10.27 -3.21 10.67
C GLU A 36 9.95 -3.49 12.15
N PRO A 37 10.82 -3.17 13.14
CA PRO A 37 10.49 -3.37 14.56
C PRO A 37 9.26 -2.58 15.01
N ALA A 38 9.14 -1.33 14.56
CA ALA A 38 8.03 -0.45 14.95
C ALA A 38 6.70 -0.91 14.31
N HIS A 39 6.72 -1.28 13.02
CA HIS A 39 5.57 -1.85 12.33
C HIS A 39 5.14 -3.19 12.94
N TYR A 40 6.09 -4.06 13.28
CA TYR A 40 5.79 -5.32 13.95
C TYR A 40 5.15 -5.10 15.33
N ASN A 41 5.66 -4.16 16.10
CA ASN A 41 5.10 -3.82 17.42
C ASN A 41 3.68 -3.27 17.31
N TYR A 42 3.36 -2.52 16.26
CA TYR A 42 1.99 -2.08 15.99
C TYR A 42 1.07 -3.30 15.80
N ILE A 43 1.44 -4.26 14.93
CA ILE A 43 0.67 -5.48 14.70
C ILE A 43 0.50 -6.26 16.02
N ARG A 44 1.57 -6.37 16.81
CA ARG A 44 1.56 -7.08 18.10
C ARG A 44 0.57 -6.46 19.08
N ILE A 45 0.55 -5.13 19.20
CA ILE A 45 -0.39 -4.41 20.09
C ILE A 45 -1.84 -4.67 19.64
N LEU A 46 -2.13 -4.55 18.35
CA LEU A 46 -3.45 -4.89 17.83
C LEU A 46 -3.85 -6.34 18.11
N ALA A 47 -2.94 -7.28 17.86
CA ALA A 47 -3.22 -8.70 18.00
C ALA A 47 -3.41 -9.16 19.44
N LYS A 48 -2.58 -8.65 20.36
CA LYS A 48 -2.54 -9.09 21.77
C LYS A 48 -3.41 -8.22 22.67
N GLU A 49 -3.37 -6.90 22.51
CA GLU A 49 -4.04 -5.96 23.39
C GLU A 49 -5.41 -5.50 22.84
N ARG A 50 -5.72 -5.82 21.60
CA ARG A 50 -6.99 -5.48 20.92
C ARG A 50 -7.32 -3.99 20.95
N ARG A 51 -6.30 -3.13 20.91
CA ARG A 51 -6.41 -1.68 20.86
C ARG A 51 -5.55 -1.08 19.75
N LEU A 52 -5.96 0.07 19.25
CA LEU A 52 -5.10 0.88 18.38
C LEU A 52 -4.00 1.52 19.25
N PRO A 53 -2.72 1.40 18.85
CA PRO A 53 -1.66 2.07 19.59
C PRO A 53 -1.79 3.59 19.47
N VAL A 54 -1.23 4.30 20.44
CA VAL A 54 -1.10 5.74 20.48
C VAL A 54 0.39 6.05 20.55
N LEU A 55 0.85 7.01 19.77
CA LEU A 55 2.23 7.47 19.84
C LEU A 55 2.40 8.32 21.12
N GLU A 56 3.36 7.95 21.94
CA GLU A 56 3.67 8.63 23.21
C GLU A 56 5.13 9.06 23.27
N MET A 57 5.44 9.96 24.19
CA MET A 57 6.83 10.34 24.45
C MET A 57 7.62 9.10 24.92
N GLY A 58 8.78 8.89 24.27
CA GLY A 58 9.62 7.70 24.55
C GLY A 58 9.44 6.55 23.56
N ASP A 59 8.44 6.59 22.69
CA ASP A 59 8.22 5.54 21.67
C ASP A 59 9.28 5.56 20.55
N PHE A 60 10.09 6.61 20.49
CA PHE A 60 11.29 6.70 19.66
C PHE A 60 12.54 6.81 20.54
N PRO A 61 13.01 5.73 21.15
CA PRO A 61 14.22 5.74 21.96
C PRO A 61 15.48 5.72 21.07
N ALA A 62 15.84 6.87 20.50
CA ALA A 62 16.87 6.99 19.45
C ALA A 62 18.21 6.33 19.87
N GLY A 63 18.72 6.60 21.07
CA GLY A 63 19.98 6.00 21.55
C GLY A 63 19.92 4.47 21.67
N TYR A 64 18.78 3.94 22.13
CA TYR A 64 18.54 2.50 22.19
C TYR A 64 18.47 1.88 20.80
N LEU A 65 17.74 2.51 19.88
CA LEU A 65 17.61 2.05 18.49
C LEU A 65 18.98 2.03 17.78
N GLU A 66 19.80 3.05 17.96
CA GLU A 66 21.15 3.07 17.38
C GLU A 66 22.05 1.97 17.98
N THR A 67 21.91 1.68 19.28
CA THR A 67 22.61 0.56 19.91
C THR A 67 22.17 -0.78 19.34
N LEU A 68 20.85 -0.99 19.17
CA LEU A 68 20.29 -2.19 18.52
C LEU A 68 20.82 -2.38 17.10
N LYS A 69 20.82 -1.30 16.28
CA LYS A 69 21.35 -1.34 14.91
C LYS A 69 22.84 -1.68 14.89
N ALA A 70 23.65 -1.03 15.74
CA ALA A 70 25.09 -1.28 15.83
C ALA A 70 25.41 -2.70 16.23
N GLN A 71 24.61 -3.31 17.10
CA GLN A 71 24.74 -4.70 17.56
C GLN A 71 23.94 -5.70 16.72
N ARG A 72 23.32 -5.27 15.59
CA ARG A 72 22.52 -6.10 14.68
C ARG A 72 21.33 -6.80 15.35
N PHE A 73 20.65 -6.11 16.27
CA PHE A 73 19.46 -6.59 16.97
C PHE A 73 19.69 -7.91 17.70
N PRO A 74 20.53 -7.95 18.74
CA PRO A 74 20.81 -9.16 19.47
C PRO A 74 19.57 -9.62 20.25
N PRO A 75 19.36 -10.94 20.44
CA PRO A 75 18.17 -11.48 21.11
C PRO A 75 17.93 -10.98 22.54
N GLU A 76 19.00 -10.57 23.22
CA GLU A 76 18.96 -10.08 24.60
C GLU A 76 18.38 -8.67 24.72
N MET A 77 18.33 -7.95 23.62
CA MET A 77 17.80 -6.58 23.57
C MET A 77 16.42 -6.56 22.89
N PRO A 78 15.31 -6.41 23.65
CA PRO A 78 13.97 -6.47 23.11
C PRO A 78 13.65 -5.26 22.21
N ILE A 79 12.86 -5.50 21.17
CA ILE A 79 12.36 -4.43 20.28
C ILE A 79 11.12 -3.72 20.83
N ASP A 80 10.57 -4.17 21.96
CA ASP A 80 9.31 -3.69 22.56
C ASP A 80 9.24 -2.17 22.75
N PRO A 81 10.34 -1.45 23.07
CA PRO A 81 10.30 -0.01 23.22
C PRO A 81 10.17 0.76 21.90
N ILE A 82 10.39 0.11 20.74
CA ILE A 82 10.41 0.77 19.44
C ILE A 82 8.97 0.82 18.91
N ARG A 83 8.28 1.96 19.07
CA ARG A 83 6.85 2.10 18.75
C ARG A 83 6.52 3.38 18.00
N TYR A 84 7.51 4.03 17.40
CA TYR A 84 7.33 5.32 16.74
C TYR A 84 6.36 5.30 15.54
N GLU A 85 6.02 4.12 14.99
CA GLU A 85 4.98 3.98 13.96
C GLU A 85 3.55 3.90 14.53
N SER A 86 3.36 4.06 15.85
CA SER A 86 2.05 4.02 16.51
C SER A 86 1.06 5.09 16.04
N HIS A 87 1.52 6.11 15.32
CA HIS A 87 0.71 7.17 14.71
C HIS A 87 0.15 6.82 13.34
N GLN A 88 0.63 5.74 12.73
CA GLN A 88 0.22 5.35 11.36
C GLN A 88 -1.25 4.90 11.30
N PRO A 89 -1.94 5.14 10.16
CA PRO A 89 -3.28 4.64 9.95
C PRO A 89 -3.34 3.10 9.98
N PRO A 90 -4.47 2.50 10.44
CA PRO A 90 -4.48 1.13 10.95
C PRO A 90 -4.65 0.01 9.92
N LEU A 91 -5.03 0.28 8.66
CA LEU A 91 -5.56 -0.76 7.76
C LEU A 91 -4.58 -1.90 7.50
N TYR A 92 -3.32 -1.61 7.19
CA TYR A 92 -2.31 -2.64 6.96
C TYR A 92 -2.17 -3.55 8.19
N TYR A 93 -2.09 -2.96 9.37
CA TYR A 93 -1.88 -3.70 10.62
C TYR A 93 -3.09 -4.53 11.01
N LEU A 94 -4.31 -4.03 10.75
CA LEU A 94 -5.56 -4.79 10.95
C LEU A 94 -5.62 -6.02 10.03
N LEU A 95 -5.13 -5.92 8.79
CA LEU A 95 -5.06 -7.05 7.86
C LEU A 95 -3.97 -8.05 8.23
N ALA A 96 -2.85 -7.58 8.80
CA ALA A 96 -1.74 -8.42 9.23
C ALA A 96 -1.97 -9.08 10.60
N ALA A 97 -2.78 -8.48 11.49
CA ALA A 97 -3.02 -8.99 12.85
C ALA A 97 -3.59 -10.42 12.90
N PRO A 98 -4.56 -10.84 12.06
CA PRO A 98 -4.99 -12.24 12.02
C PRO A 98 -3.86 -13.20 11.69
N LEU A 99 -2.99 -12.85 10.75
CA LEU A 99 -1.83 -13.66 10.37
C LEU A 99 -0.83 -13.75 11.53
N PHE A 100 -0.61 -12.65 12.25
CA PHE A 100 0.20 -12.63 13.46
C PHE A 100 -0.33 -13.63 14.51
N VAL A 101 -1.64 -13.63 14.76
CA VAL A 101 -2.27 -14.57 15.72
C VAL A 101 -2.10 -16.02 15.26
N LEU A 102 -2.38 -16.30 13.98
CA LEU A 102 -2.31 -17.65 13.42
C LEU A 102 -0.89 -18.24 13.43
N THR A 103 0.13 -17.38 13.30
CA THR A 103 1.53 -17.81 13.23
C THR A 103 2.30 -17.63 14.54
N GLY A 104 1.61 -17.24 15.61
CA GLY A 104 2.26 -16.97 16.90
C GLY A 104 3.24 -15.79 16.87
N GLY A 105 3.07 -14.86 15.92
CA GLY A 105 3.93 -13.70 15.74
C GLY A 105 5.21 -13.98 14.94
N ALA A 106 5.28 -15.07 14.19
CA ALA A 106 6.43 -15.35 13.32
C ALA A 106 6.61 -14.25 12.27
N LEU A 107 7.87 -13.78 12.11
CA LEU A 107 8.20 -12.64 11.25
C LEU A 107 8.05 -12.95 9.76
N VAL A 108 8.53 -14.14 9.33
CA VAL A 108 8.56 -14.52 7.90
C VAL A 108 7.17 -14.52 7.25
N PRO A 109 6.10 -15.08 7.85
CA PRO A 109 4.76 -14.99 7.27
C PRO A 109 4.28 -13.56 7.07
N LEU A 110 4.59 -12.62 7.98
CA LEU A 110 4.23 -11.21 7.85
C LEU A 110 5.00 -10.54 6.71
N ARG A 111 6.27 -10.86 6.51
CA ARG A 111 7.08 -10.42 5.36
C ARG A 111 6.52 -10.95 4.04
N LEU A 112 6.14 -12.23 4.00
CA LEU A 112 5.51 -12.84 2.82
C LEU A 112 4.14 -12.22 2.50
N PHE A 113 3.38 -11.81 3.51
CA PHE A 113 2.14 -11.06 3.32
C PHE A 113 2.40 -9.75 2.56
N SER A 114 3.38 -8.94 3.00
CA SER A 114 3.78 -7.71 2.30
C SER A 114 4.26 -8.00 0.88
N LEU A 115 5.06 -9.07 0.68
CA LEU A 115 5.56 -9.47 -0.63
C LEU A 115 4.43 -9.79 -1.62
N VAL A 116 3.37 -10.45 -1.17
CA VAL A 116 2.18 -10.75 -1.99
C VAL A 116 1.46 -9.47 -2.40
N LEU A 117 1.36 -8.47 -1.50
CA LEU A 117 0.82 -7.15 -1.85
C LEU A 117 1.67 -6.47 -2.93
N GLY A 118 3.00 -6.56 -2.86
CA GLY A 118 3.92 -6.07 -3.88
C GLY A 118 3.73 -6.74 -5.25
N ALA A 119 3.38 -8.03 -5.30
CA ALA A 119 3.02 -8.69 -6.56
C ALA A 119 1.77 -8.05 -7.20
N GLY A 120 0.82 -7.60 -6.38
CA GLY A 120 -0.34 -6.83 -6.85
C GLY A 120 0.06 -5.48 -7.46
N VAL A 121 1.06 -4.79 -6.93
CA VAL A 121 1.61 -3.54 -7.50
C VAL A 121 2.13 -3.80 -8.92
N ILE A 122 2.89 -4.88 -9.13
CA ILE A 122 3.44 -5.25 -10.45
C ILE A 122 2.30 -5.53 -11.45
N LEU A 123 1.26 -6.25 -11.03
CA LEU A 123 0.09 -6.52 -11.87
C LEU A 123 -0.65 -5.23 -12.26
N LEU A 124 -0.81 -4.31 -11.33
CA LEU A 124 -1.48 -3.03 -11.59
C LEU A 124 -0.63 -2.11 -12.47
N ALA A 125 0.69 -2.09 -12.30
CA ALA A 125 1.60 -1.38 -13.19
C ALA A 125 1.50 -1.91 -14.63
N TYR A 126 1.49 -3.23 -14.81
CA TYR A 126 1.24 -3.86 -16.10
C TYR A 126 -0.13 -3.43 -16.67
N ALA A 127 -1.20 -3.53 -15.88
CA ALA A 127 -2.55 -3.21 -16.31
C ALA A 127 -2.70 -1.74 -16.71
N ALA A 128 -2.11 -0.82 -15.96
CA ALA A 128 -2.11 0.61 -16.25
C ALA A 128 -1.46 0.92 -17.61
N VAL A 129 -0.27 0.40 -17.86
CA VAL A 129 0.44 0.61 -19.13
C VAL A 129 -0.25 -0.10 -20.30
N ARG A 130 -0.81 -1.29 -20.08
CA ARG A 130 -1.61 -1.98 -21.09
C ARG A 130 -2.90 -1.21 -21.46
N GLY A 131 -3.49 -0.54 -20.48
CA GLY A 131 -4.66 0.33 -20.72
C GLY A 131 -4.31 1.55 -21.54
N LEU A 132 -3.17 2.18 -21.27
CA LEU A 132 -2.70 3.37 -22.00
C LEU A 132 -2.18 3.03 -23.42
N PHE A 133 -1.46 1.93 -23.55
CA PHE A 133 -0.79 1.51 -24.79
C PHE A 133 -1.17 0.08 -25.20
N PRO A 134 -2.45 -0.14 -25.61
CA PRO A 134 -2.97 -1.48 -25.89
C PRO A 134 -2.24 -2.22 -27.03
N ARG A 135 -1.60 -1.47 -27.94
CA ARG A 135 -0.83 -2.04 -29.05
C ARG A 135 0.64 -2.33 -28.72
N GLN A 136 1.10 -1.99 -27.53
CA GLN A 136 2.51 -2.10 -27.12
C GLN A 136 2.67 -3.03 -25.90
N PRO A 137 2.43 -4.35 -26.03
CA PRO A 137 2.52 -5.29 -24.90
C PRO A 137 3.92 -5.38 -24.28
N LEU A 138 4.98 -5.16 -25.08
CA LEU A 138 6.35 -5.15 -24.57
C LEU A 138 6.63 -3.99 -23.62
N LEU A 139 6.00 -2.81 -23.83
CA LEU A 139 6.13 -1.69 -22.92
C LEU A 139 5.53 -2.03 -21.56
N ALA A 140 4.35 -2.65 -21.54
CA ALA A 140 3.70 -3.07 -20.30
C ALA A 140 4.51 -4.16 -19.57
N LEU A 141 5.07 -5.14 -20.30
CA LEU A 141 5.96 -6.17 -19.73
C LEU A 141 7.25 -5.56 -19.20
N GLY A 142 7.85 -4.62 -19.94
CA GLY A 142 9.05 -3.89 -19.50
C GLY A 142 8.81 -3.10 -18.22
N THR A 143 7.66 -2.44 -18.10
CA THR A 143 7.26 -1.75 -16.85
C THR A 143 7.09 -2.73 -15.69
N ALA A 144 6.38 -3.84 -15.92
CA ALA A 144 6.22 -4.88 -14.89
C ALA A 144 7.58 -5.44 -14.43
N ALA A 145 8.48 -5.74 -15.38
CA ALA A 145 9.83 -6.23 -15.08
C ALA A 145 10.66 -5.18 -14.33
N PHE A 146 10.58 -3.91 -14.75
CA PHE A 146 11.28 -2.82 -14.07
C PHE A 146 10.87 -2.72 -12.60
N VAL A 147 9.56 -2.68 -12.32
CA VAL A 147 9.04 -2.62 -10.94
C VAL A 147 9.44 -3.89 -10.17
N ALA A 148 9.27 -5.08 -10.79
CA ALA A 148 9.54 -6.37 -10.16
C ALA A 148 11.00 -6.54 -9.75
N PHE A 149 11.96 -5.98 -10.52
CA PHE A 149 13.40 -6.21 -10.31
C PHE A 149 14.14 -4.96 -9.84
N LEU A 150 13.45 -3.90 -9.44
CA LEU A 150 14.04 -2.78 -8.73
C LEU A 150 14.48 -3.26 -7.34
N PRO A 151 15.80 -3.33 -7.02
CA PRO A 151 16.27 -4.00 -5.79
C PRO A 151 15.66 -3.40 -4.51
N GLN A 152 15.52 -2.07 -4.45
CA GLN A 152 14.91 -1.37 -3.33
C GLN A 152 13.45 -1.77 -3.14
N HIS A 153 12.67 -1.88 -4.23
CA HIS A 153 11.27 -2.30 -4.17
C HIS A 153 11.15 -3.73 -3.63
N VAL A 154 11.95 -4.67 -4.15
CA VAL A 154 11.94 -6.07 -3.67
C VAL A 154 12.29 -6.14 -2.18
N ALA A 155 13.35 -5.44 -1.75
CA ALA A 155 13.80 -5.45 -0.35
C ALA A 155 12.74 -4.88 0.59
N MET A 156 12.09 -3.77 0.23
CA MET A 156 11.05 -3.14 1.05
C MET A 156 9.77 -3.98 1.08
N MET A 157 9.35 -4.56 -0.06
CA MET A 157 8.17 -5.43 -0.11
C MET A 157 8.37 -6.76 0.63
N ALA A 158 9.62 -7.20 0.85
CA ALA A 158 9.95 -8.38 1.64
C ALA A 158 10.11 -8.08 3.14
N GLY A 159 9.71 -6.91 3.61
CA GLY A 159 9.70 -6.48 5.02
C GLY A 159 8.29 -6.28 5.56
N VAL A 160 8.18 -6.13 6.87
CA VAL A 160 6.92 -5.77 7.53
C VAL A 160 6.79 -4.26 7.56
N ASN A 161 5.98 -3.71 6.64
CA ASN A 161 5.70 -2.28 6.56
C ASN A 161 4.36 -1.99 5.87
N ASN A 162 3.77 -0.83 6.13
CA ASN A 162 2.50 -0.43 5.51
C ASN A 162 2.66 0.12 4.08
N ASP A 163 3.89 0.32 3.60
CA ASP A 163 4.15 0.73 2.22
C ASP A 163 3.62 -0.27 1.21
N SER A 164 3.71 -1.56 1.50
CA SER A 164 3.24 -2.61 0.61
C SER A 164 1.75 -2.51 0.27
N LEU A 165 0.91 -2.19 1.25
CA LEU A 165 -0.52 -1.97 1.04
C LEU A 165 -0.80 -0.59 0.43
N ALA A 166 -0.08 0.44 0.88
CA ALA A 166 -0.21 1.79 0.36
C ALA A 166 0.10 1.84 -1.14
N GLU A 167 1.24 1.29 -1.57
CA GLU A 167 1.60 1.23 -2.99
C GLU A 167 0.56 0.44 -3.82
N LEU A 168 0.04 -0.67 -3.28
CA LEU A 168 -1.01 -1.45 -3.94
C LEU A 168 -2.28 -0.63 -4.16
N ILE A 169 -2.75 0.06 -3.12
CA ILE A 169 -3.96 0.88 -3.19
C ILE A 169 -3.74 2.06 -4.14
N LEU A 170 -2.62 2.77 -4.02
CA LEU A 170 -2.32 3.91 -4.89
C LEU A 170 -2.19 3.48 -6.35
N ALA A 171 -1.55 2.34 -6.64
CA ALA A 171 -1.49 1.77 -7.98
C ALA A 171 -2.88 1.44 -8.53
N ALA A 172 -3.78 0.89 -7.69
CA ALA A 172 -5.16 0.62 -8.06
C ALA A 172 -5.94 1.91 -8.34
N VAL A 173 -5.76 2.95 -7.51
CA VAL A 173 -6.34 4.28 -7.73
C VAL A 173 -5.86 4.86 -9.07
N VAL A 174 -4.56 4.87 -9.31
CA VAL A 174 -3.98 5.38 -10.57
C VAL A 174 -4.54 4.63 -11.77
N TRP A 175 -4.60 3.30 -11.72
CA TRP A 175 -5.22 2.51 -12.78
C TRP A 175 -6.69 2.88 -13.01
N GLN A 176 -7.50 3.04 -11.95
CA GLN A 176 -8.89 3.47 -12.07
C GLN A 176 -9.02 4.90 -12.62
N LEU A 177 -8.12 5.81 -12.24
CA LEU A 177 -8.09 7.18 -12.78
C LEU A 177 -7.74 7.20 -14.27
N ILE A 178 -6.80 6.35 -14.73
CA ILE A 178 -6.51 6.18 -16.16
C ILE A 178 -7.78 5.75 -16.91
N LEU A 179 -8.46 4.72 -16.41
CA LEU A 179 -9.69 4.23 -17.01
C LEU A 179 -10.82 5.27 -16.96
N LEU A 180 -10.88 6.08 -15.89
CA LEU A 180 -11.81 7.20 -15.78
C LEU A 180 -11.51 8.27 -16.84
N ALA A 181 -10.22 8.61 -17.04
CA ALA A 181 -9.80 9.61 -18.01
C ALA A 181 -10.06 9.20 -19.47
N GLN A 182 -10.03 7.89 -19.76
CA GLN A 182 -10.30 7.32 -21.08
C GLN A 182 -11.79 7.18 -21.40
N ALA A 183 -12.68 7.20 -20.41
CA ALA A 183 -14.12 7.11 -20.63
C ALA A 183 -14.62 8.35 -21.37
N GLU A 184 -15.28 8.18 -22.51
CA GLU A 184 -15.74 9.29 -23.37
C GLU A 184 -16.81 10.15 -22.68
N ARG A 185 -17.75 9.53 -21.96
CA ARG A 185 -18.86 10.20 -21.26
C ARG A 185 -18.91 9.81 -19.79
N ALA A 186 -19.39 10.73 -18.94
CA ALA A 186 -19.60 10.45 -17.52
C ALA A 186 -20.65 9.34 -17.29
N GLU A 187 -21.66 9.28 -18.14
CA GLU A 187 -22.73 8.27 -18.10
C GLU A 187 -22.19 6.84 -18.32
N THR A 188 -21.09 6.70 -19.06
CA THR A 188 -20.42 5.40 -19.26
C THR A 188 -19.64 4.94 -18.04
N VAL A 189 -19.39 5.85 -17.08
CA VAL A 189 -18.79 5.51 -15.77
C VAL A 189 -19.92 5.13 -14.82
N GLY A 190 -20.16 3.83 -14.67
CA GLY A 190 -21.19 3.34 -13.76
C GLY A 190 -20.97 3.82 -12.32
N ALA A 191 -22.07 4.08 -11.59
CA ALA A 191 -22.02 4.53 -10.19
C ALA A 191 -21.18 3.60 -9.28
N ALA A 192 -21.30 2.29 -9.48
CA ALA A 192 -20.53 1.30 -8.74
C ALA A 192 -19.02 1.48 -8.93
N ARG A 193 -18.56 1.80 -10.14
CA ARG A 193 -17.14 2.03 -10.42
C ARG A 193 -16.64 3.32 -9.80
N ALA A 194 -17.43 4.40 -9.85
CA ALA A 194 -17.07 5.65 -9.20
C ALA A 194 -17.00 5.47 -7.67
N ALA A 195 -17.97 4.79 -7.07
CA ALA A 195 -17.97 4.47 -5.65
C ALA A 195 -16.82 3.53 -5.25
N PHE A 196 -16.45 2.56 -6.11
CA PHE A 196 -15.29 1.69 -5.90
C PHE A 196 -13.98 2.49 -5.88
N LEU A 197 -13.79 3.43 -6.82
CA LEU A 197 -12.65 4.35 -6.80
C LEU A 197 -12.62 5.17 -5.51
N GLY A 198 -13.78 5.70 -5.08
CA GLY A 198 -13.90 6.41 -3.81
C GLY A 198 -13.55 5.53 -2.61
N GLY A 199 -14.00 4.27 -2.61
CA GLY A 199 -13.63 3.27 -1.61
C GLY A 199 -12.12 3.02 -1.57
N LEU A 200 -11.46 2.85 -2.72
CA LEU A 200 -10.00 2.69 -2.80
C LEU A 200 -9.27 3.90 -2.22
N ILE A 201 -9.70 5.13 -2.58
CA ILE A 201 -9.12 6.36 -2.01
C ILE A 201 -9.28 6.35 -0.48
N GLY A 202 -10.49 6.06 0.02
CA GLY A 202 -10.76 5.97 1.45
C GLY A 202 -9.89 4.93 2.17
N LEU A 203 -9.70 3.74 1.58
CA LEU A 203 -8.79 2.72 2.11
C LEU A 203 -7.35 3.22 2.14
N GLY A 204 -6.90 3.99 1.13
CA GLY A 204 -5.59 4.64 1.15
C GLY A 204 -5.46 5.62 2.32
N LEU A 205 -6.48 6.46 2.57
CA LEU A 205 -6.48 7.42 3.68
C LEU A 205 -6.34 6.76 5.06
N VAL A 206 -6.75 5.51 5.21
CA VAL A 206 -6.61 4.73 6.45
C VAL A 206 -5.46 3.70 6.38
N THR A 207 -4.59 3.79 5.37
CA THR A 207 -3.38 2.96 5.21
C THR A 207 -2.10 3.76 5.49
N LYS A 208 -1.91 4.89 4.79
CA LYS A 208 -0.72 5.74 4.93
C LYS A 208 -0.99 7.17 4.50
N THR A 209 -0.31 8.13 5.13
CA THR A 209 -0.46 9.55 4.77
C THR A 209 0.00 9.87 3.34
N THR A 210 0.94 9.11 2.77
CA THR A 210 1.35 9.25 1.37
C THR A 210 0.20 9.02 0.39
N ASP A 211 -0.78 8.19 0.75
CA ASP A 211 -1.95 7.90 -0.08
C ASP A 211 -2.95 9.06 -0.16
N TYR A 212 -2.78 10.10 0.67
CA TYR A 212 -3.55 11.35 0.54
C TYR A 212 -3.33 12.03 -0.81
N LEU A 213 -2.23 11.68 -1.50
CA LEU A 213 -1.98 12.10 -2.89
C LEU A 213 -3.10 11.64 -3.85
N ALA A 214 -3.82 10.58 -3.53
CA ALA A 214 -4.97 10.13 -4.30
C ALA A 214 -6.09 11.19 -4.42
N LEU A 215 -6.27 12.04 -3.39
CA LEU A 215 -7.29 13.10 -3.40
C LEU A 215 -7.03 14.16 -4.49
N PRO A 216 -5.87 14.84 -4.53
CA PRO A 216 -5.60 15.80 -5.59
C PRO A 216 -5.50 15.15 -6.98
N LEU A 217 -5.05 13.91 -7.10
CA LEU A 217 -5.05 13.19 -8.39
C LEU A 217 -6.48 12.95 -8.90
N ALA A 218 -7.40 12.53 -8.02
CA ALA A 218 -8.81 12.35 -8.37
C ALA A 218 -9.48 13.70 -8.71
N ALA A 219 -9.19 14.75 -7.94
CA ALA A 219 -9.68 16.10 -8.21
C ALA A 219 -9.19 16.63 -9.59
N LEU A 220 -7.91 16.41 -9.91
CA LEU A 220 -7.33 16.76 -11.20
C LEU A 220 -8.04 16.02 -12.35
N ALA A 221 -8.22 14.70 -12.23
CA ALA A 221 -8.87 13.88 -13.23
C ALA A 221 -10.32 14.36 -13.50
N LEU A 222 -11.08 14.66 -12.43
CA LEU A 222 -12.43 15.20 -12.54
C LEU A 222 -12.45 16.61 -13.12
N GLY A 223 -11.52 17.49 -12.71
CA GLY A 223 -11.37 18.84 -13.23
C GLY A 223 -11.07 18.87 -14.74
N LEU A 224 -10.19 17.98 -15.20
CA LEU A 224 -9.90 17.82 -16.63
C LEU A 224 -11.13 17.34 -17.41
N ARG A 225 -11.92 16.43 -16.84
CA ARG A 225 -13.20 16.02 -17.46
C ARG A 225 -14.22 17.13 -17.50
N TRP A 226 -14.32 17.91 -16.41
CA TRP A 226 -15.24 19.06 -16.35
C TRP A 226 -14.91 20.09 -17.44
N ARG A 227 -13.63 20.41 -17.60
CA ARG A 227 -13.16 21.30 -18.68
C ARG A 227 -13.51 20.80 -20.09
N ARG A 228 -13.68 19.48 -20.27
CA ARG A 228 -14.12 18.86 -21.54
C ARG A 228 -15.64 18.79 -21.70
N GLY A 229 -16.42 19.51 -20.89
CA GLY A 229 -17.86 19.54 -20.95
C GLY A 229 -18.58 18.32 -20.40
N CYS A 230 -17.99 17.64 -19.42
CA CYS A 230 -18.58 16.46 -18.80
C CYS A 230 -19.90 16.77 -18.08
N ILE A 231 -21.00 16.28 -18.64
CA ILE A 231 -22.32 16.28 -17.99
C ILE A 231 -22.32 15.20 -16.91
N GLY A 232 -22.79 15.51 -15.68
CA GLY A 232 -22.84 14.56 -14.56
C GLY A 232 -21.56 14.45 -13.73
N CYS A 233 -20.56 15.29 -13.97
CA CYS A 233 -19.34 15.33 -13.16
C CYS A 233 -19.58 15.62 -11.68
N GLY A 234 -20.60 16.39 -11.30
CA GLY A 234 -20.99 16.59 -9.90
C GLY A 234 -21.40 15.30 -9.21
N ARG A 235 -22.16 14.42 -9.90
CA ARG A 235 -22.51 13.09 -9.40
C ARG A 235 -21.27 12.21 -9.23
N LEU A 236 -20.34 12.24 -10.20
CA LEU A 236 -19.08 11.49 -10.09
C LEU A 236 -18.24 11.98 -8.90
N THR A 237 -18.16 13.29 -8.71
CA THR A 237 -17.46 13.89 -7.55
C THR A 237 -18.03 13.35 -6.23
N LEU A 238 -19.35 13.37 -6.08
CA LEU A 238 -20.01 12.86 -4.88
C LEU A 238 -19.76 11.36 -4.68
N LEU A 239 -19.85 10.56 -5.75
CA LEU A 239 -19.64 9.11 -5.69
C LEU A 239 -18.17 8.72 -5.43
N ILE A 240 -17.21 9.57 -5.76
CA ILE A 240 -15.80 9.33 -5.49
C ILE A 240 -15.41 9.87 -4.11
N PHE A 241 -15.67 11.13 -3.83
CA PHE A 241 -15.24 11.73 -2.56
C PHE A 241 -16.13 11.38 -1.37
N GLY A 242 -17.41 11.05 -1.58
CA GLY A 242 -18.32 10.63 -0.49
C GLY A 242 -17.81 9.38 0.23
N PRO A 243 -17.61 8.24 -0.45
CA PRO A 243 -17.05 7.04 0.16
C PRO A 243 -15.64 7.24 0.71
N ALA A 244 -14.78 8.02 0.00
CA ALA A 244 -13.43 8.32 0.46
C ALA A 244 -13.42 9.00 1.82
N LEU A 245 -14.23 10.07 1.97
CA LEU A 245 -14.36 10.80 3.22
C LEU A 245 -15.03 9.97 4.31
N LEU A 246 -16.06 9.20 3.97
CA LEU A 246 -16.76 8.34 4.93
C LEU A 246 -15.82 7.32 5.58
N ILE A 247 -14.89 6.73 4.80
CA ILE A 247 -13.91 5.78 5.30
C ILE A 247 -12.77 6.49 6.05
N GLY A 248 -12.29 7.64 5.57
CA GLY A 248 -11.19 8.39 6.18
C GLY A 248 -11.57 9.13 7.47
N LEU A 249 -12.83 9.60 7.55
CA LEU A 249 -13.29 10.45 8.65
C LEU A 249 -13.12 9.85 10.06
N PRO A 250 -13.42 8.56 10.32
CA PRO A 250 -13.21 7.96 11.64
C PRO A 250 -11.75 8.06 12.12
N TRP A 251 -10.80 7.90 11.20
CA TRP A 251 -9.38 8.01 11.52
C TRP A 251 -8.99 9.46 11.86
N TRP A 252 -9.46 10.42 11.10
CA TRP A 252 -9.19 11.83 11.36
C TRP A 252 -9.82 12.31 12.68
N VAL A 253 -11.07 11.89 12.96
CA VAL A 253 -11.73 12.19 14.23
C VAL A 253 -10.95 11.60 15.41
N ARG A 254 -10.51 10.34 15.28
CA ARG A 254 -9.65 9.69 16.28
C ARG A 254 -8.38 10.50 16.53
N ASN A 255 -7.69 10.93 15.47
CA ASN A 255 -6.47 11.70 15.62
C ASN A 255 -6.70 13.08 16.23
N ALA A 256 -7.76 13.76 15.83
CA ALA A 256 -8.14 15.04 16.43
C ALA A 256 -8.41 14.92 17.93
N VAL A 257 -9.10 13.85 18.37
CA VAL A 257 -9.36 13.58 19.78
C VAL A 257 -8.10 13.17 20.55
N THR A 258 -7.24 12.34 19.92
CA THR A 258 -6.08 11.76 20.60
C THR A 258 -4.89 12.72 20.68
N TYR A 259 -4.64 13.49 19.60
CA TYR A 259 -3.45 14.33 19.46
C TYR A 259 -3.76 15.83 19.40
N GLY A 260 -5.04 16.23 19.40
CA GLY A 260 -5.46 17.64 19.29
C GLY A 260 -5.32 18.22 17.87
N GLY A 261 -5.14 17.38 16.86
CA GLY A 261 -5.00 17.77 15.45
C GLY A 261 -5.16 16.58 14.50
N LEU A 262 -5.18 16.88 13.18
CA LEU A 262 -5.29 15.85 12.12
C LEU A 262 -3.93 15.24 11.82
#